data_e22eacfd2856f2f93d92b4353b9d74e2
#
_entry.id   e22eacfd2856f2f93d92b4353b9d74e2
#
_cell.length_a   1.000
_cell.length_b   1.000
_cell.length_c   1.000
_cell.angle_alpha   90.00
_cell.angle_beta   90.00
_cell.angle_gamma   90.00
#
_symmetry.space_group_name_H-M   'P 1'
#
loop_
_entity.id
_entity.type
_entity.pdbx_description
1 polymer ?
#
loop_
_entity_poly.entity_id
_entity_poly.type
_entity_poly.pdbx_seq_one_letter_code
_entity_poly.pdbx_strand_id
1 'polypeptide(L)'
;MSHFAVMVIGDDVEEQLSKYDENLEAEEYYKGEVSEDEQKMMLDYYEREKGETFSNFDECYTRYGEEWNDNCYKKDSDGKWKEYSTYNPFSKWDWWQVGGSFSGAFITHIKKNAKVSDENYGEPSWCTKEIGIDSIEKKHIDFEAIRKDAETNARKRYRNIARLFDNGEIPKVGMTWAKVCELFKDMTLDEKRNIYNAQTAVIDWNKAKEDDKNSASPVLGFFASIDDYQMSEEEYVKKAGDESFVPFAVVRDGEWYERGKMGWWATVTNEKEPTEWNEIVRKLLDETDDDELITIVDCHI
;
A
#
# COMPACT_ATOMS: atom_id res chain seq x y z
N MET A 1 7.52 9.15 1.05
CA MET A 1 8.17 7.86 1.38
C MET A 1 7.10 6.94 1.89
N SER A 2 7.01 5.75 1.33
CA SER A 2 5.90 4.81 1.59
C SER A 2 6.45 3.51 2.10
N HIS A 3 6.02 3.10 3.31
CA HIS A 3 6.32 1.78 3.87
C HIS A 3 5.16 0.83 3.61
N PHE A 4 5.45 -0.41 3.23
CA PHE A 4 4.44 -1.44 3.01
C PHE A 4 4.95 -2.82 3.39
N ALA A 5 4.03 -3.65 3.92
CA ALA A 5 4.36 -5.01 4.35
C ALA A 5 4.42 -5.96 3.17
N VAL A 6 5.50 -6.73 3.10
CA VAL A 6 5.69 -7.84 2.15
C VAL A 6 5.87 -9.13 2.93
N MET A 7 5.16 -10.16 2.55
CA MET A 7 5.35 -11.53 3.04
C MET A 7 6.24 -12.27 2.05
N VAL A 8 7.40 -12.72 2.50
CA VAL A 8 8.28 -13.61 1.71
C VAL A 8 8.07 -15.04 2.19
N ILE A 9 7.75 -15.94 1.27
CA ILE A 9 7.54 -17.36 1.53
C ILE A 9 8.74 -18.12 1.00
N GLY A 10 9.36 -18.95 1.86
CA GLY A 10 10.57 -19.72 1.57
C GLY A 10 11.83 -19.07 2.13
N ASP A 11 12.97 -19.71 1.83
CA ASP A 11 14.29 -19.26 2.26
C ASP A 11 14.82 -18.10 1.38
N ASP A 12 16.00 -17.58 1.72
CA ASP A 12 16.75 -16.61 0.93
C ASP A 12 15.97 -15.34 0.56
N VAL A 13 15.44 -14.66 1.57
CA VAL A 13 14.68 -13.41 1.44
C VAL A 13 15.39 -12.40 0.54
N GLU A 14 16.71 -12.24 0.71
CA GLU A 14 17.51 -11.31 -0.09
C GLU A 14 17.52 -11.71 -1.58
N GLU A 15 17.71 -12.99 -1.90
CA GLU A 15 17.70 -13.48 -3.29
C GLU A 15 16.32 -13.29 -3.92
N GLN A 16 15.24 -13.62 -3.18
CA GLN A 16 13.88 -13.49 -3.69
C GLN A 16 13.47 -12.03 -3.96
N LEU A 17 13.97 -11.08 -3.17
CA LEU A 17 13.69 -9.66 -3.34
C LEU A 17 14.62 -8.97 -4.34
N SER A 18 15.82 -9.50 -4.58
CA SER A 18 16.91 -8.82 -5.29
C SER A 18 16.51 -8.23 -6.65
N LYS A 19 15.75 -8.96 -7.47
CA LYS A 19 15.35 -8.48 -8.81
C LYS A 19 14.41 -7.28 -8.79
N TYR A 20 13.84 -6.94 -7.61
CA TYR A 20 12.87 -5.87 -7.43
C TYR A 20 13.47 -4.58 -6.86
N ASP A 21 14.78 -4.55 -6.65
CA ASP A 21 15.52 -3.37 -6.21
C ASP A 21 15.46 -2.27 -7.28
N GLU A 22 15.00 -1.08 -6.92
CA GLU A 22 14.93 0.04 -7.86
C GLU A 22 16.31 0.55 -8.28
N ASN A 23 17.34 0.29 -7.46
CA ASN A 23 18.71 0.69 -7.75
C ASN A 23 19.44 -0.24 -8.73
N LEU A 24 18.82 -1.35 -9.14
CA LEU A 24 19.36 -2.19 -10.18
C LEU A 24 19.28 -1.51 -11.54
N GLU A 25 20.41 -1.32 -12.17
CA GLU A 25 20.49 -0.83 -13.53
C GLU A 25 20.15 -1.97 -14.52
N ALA A 26 19.12 -1.74 -15.35
CA ALA A 26 18.75 -2.64 -16.42
C ALA A 26 19.48 -2.30 -17.72
N GLU A 27 19.57 -3.27 -18.64
CA GLU A 27 19.93 -2.93 -20.03
C GLU A 27 18.90 -1.95 -20.60
N GLU A 28 19.39 -0.96 -21.36
CA GLU A 28 18.51 0.04 -21.96
C GLU A 28 17.37 -0.63 -22.74
N TYR A 29 16.13 -0.28 -22.42
CA TYR A 29 14.94 -0.80 -23.08
C TYR A 29 14.02 0.34 -23.54
N TYR A 30 13.23 0.06 -24.56
CA TYR A 30 12.25 0.97 -25.12
C TYR A 30 10.99 1.03 -24.23
N LYS A 31 10.59 2.23 -23.80
CA LYS A 31 9.38 2.46 -23.01
C LYS A 31 8.15 2.81 -23.85
N GLY A 32 8.35 3.62 -24.91
CA GLY A 32 7.24 4.06 -25.72
C GLY A 32 7.60 5.24 -26.64
N GLU A 33 6.65 5.66 -27.48
CA GLU A 33 6.71 6.95 -28.20
C GLU A 33 6.34 8.06 -27.22
N VAL A 34 7.07 9.17 -27.23
CA VAL A 34 6.76 10.37 -26.44
C VAL A 34 5.66 11.15 -27.17
N SER A 35 4.48 11.17 -26.62
CA SER A 35 3.35 11.88 -27.21
C SER A 35 3.55 13.39 -27.23
N GLU A 36 2.81 14.10 -28.09
CA GLU A 36 2.85 15.58 -28.14
C GLU A 36 2.42 16.20 -26.79
N ASP A 37 1.48 15.56 -26.09
CA ASP A 37 1.01 16.02 -24.78
C ASP A 37 2.10 15.87 -23.72
N GLU A 38 2.86 14.77 -23.71
CA GLU A 38 4.00 14.56 -22.82
C GLU A 38 5.11 15.55 -23.10
N GLN A 39 5.46 15.76 -24.37
CA GLN A 39 6.43 16.78 -24.76
C GLN A 39 6.01 18.16 -24.24
N LYS A 40 4.74 18.51 -24.41
CA LYS A 40 4.20 19.79 -23.93
C LYS A 40 4.25 19.88 -22.39
N MET A 41 3.86 18.84 -21.68
CA MET A 41 3.94 18.83 -20.20
C MET A 41 5.37 19.07 -19.72
N MET A 42 6.37 18.51 -20.39
CA MET A 42 7.78 18.74 -20.05
C MET A 42 8.22 20.20 -20.32
N LEU A 43 7.79 20.78 -21.42
CA LEU A 43 8.05 22.21 -21.72
C LEU A 43 7.41 23.12 -20.66
N ASP A 44 6.13 22.88 -20.33
CA ASP A 44 5.38 23.64 -19.33
C ASP A 44 6.02 23.50 -17.93
N TYR A 45 6.58 22.32 -17.60
CA TYR A 45 7.32 22.09 -16.35
C TYR A 45 8.55 22.99 -16.27
N TYR A 46 9.41 23.04 -17.29
CA TYR A 46 10.63 23.84 -17.27
C TYR A 46 10.34 25.36 -17.32
N GLU A 47 9.29 25.77 -18.02
CA GLU A 47 8.83 27.16 -17.97
C GLU A 47 8.43 27.56 -16.54
N ARG A 48 7.69 26.71 -15.84
CA ARG A 48 7.25 26.98 -14.46
C ARG A 48 8.39 26.93 -13.46
N GLU A 49 9.26 25.90 -13.51
CA GLU A 49 10.27 25.63 -12.47
C GLU A 49 11.56 26.43 -12.70
N LYS A 50 11.95 26.66 -13.95
CA LYS A 50 13.19 27.36 -14.30
C LYS A 50 12.95 28.75 -14.88
N GLY A 51 11.72 29.10 -15.24
CA GLY A 51 11.39 30.35 -15.91
C GLY A 51 11.93 30.43 -17.33
N GLU A 52 12.20 29.29 -17.97
CA GLU A 52 12.76 29.18 -19.32
C GLU A 52 11.73 28.63 -20.28
N THR A 53 11.49 29.35 -21.39
CA THR A 53 10.57 28.95 -22.46
C THR A 53 11.35 28.38 -23.63
N PHE A 54 10.94 27.21 -24.11
CA PHE A 54 11.53 26.52 -25.24
C PHE A 54 10.59 26.51 -26.44
N SER A 55 11.16 26.64 -27.64
CA SER A 55 10.37 26.62 -28.87
C SER A 55 9.82 25.22 -29.22
N ASN A 56 10.50 24.18 -28.78
CA ASN A 56 10.15 22.78 -29.02
C ASN A 56 10.91 21.85 -28.03
N PHE A 57 10.53 20.58 -28.09
CA PHE A 57 11.12 19.56 -27.22
C PHE A 57 12.61 19.29 -27.51
N ASP A 58 13.05 19.41 -28.77
CA ASP A 58 14.47 19.26 -29.15
C ASP A 58 15.37 20.26 -28.40
N GLU A 59 14.94 21.51 -28.31
CA GLU A 59 15.68 22.56 -27.63
C GLU A 59 15.75 22.30 -26.10
N CYS A 60 14.63 21.91 -25.52
CA CYS A 60 14.55 21.55 -24.11
C CYS A 60 15.44 20.34 -23.78
N TYR A 61 15.35 19.27 -24.59
CA TYR A 61 16.16 18.08 -24.40
C TYR A 61 17.66 18.34 -24.55
N THR A 62 18.05 19.15 -25.54
CA THR A 62 19.47 19.52 -25.71
C THR A 62 20.05 20.22 -24.48
N ARG A 63 19.21 20.97 -23.75
CA ARG A 63 19.65 21.73 -22.57
C ARG A 63 19.60 20.93 -21.28
N TYR A 64 18.55 20.13 -21.09
CA TYR A 64 18.24 19.45 -19.82
C TYR A 64 18.22 17.92 -19.90
N GLY A 65 18.43 17.34 -21.08
CA GLY A 65 18.35 15.88 -21.25
C GLY A 65 19.32 15.09 -20.38
N GLU A 66 20.50 15.67 -20.04
CA GLU A 66 21.46 15.04 -19.12
C GLU A 66 20.99 15.03 -17.66
N GLU A 67 19.99 15.87 -17.29
CA GLU A 67 19.40 15.87 -15.96
C GLU A 67 18.37 14.74 -15.76
N TRP A 68 17.98 14.07 -16.84
CA TRP A 68 16.94 13.04 -16.86
C TRP A 68 17.56 11.63 -16.74
N ASN A 69 18.31 11.44 -15.69
CA ASN A 69 19.21 10.33 -15.35
C ASN A 69 18.90 8.98 -16.03
N ASP A 70 17.78 8.32 -15.66
CA ASP A 70 17.47 6.96 -16.09
C ASP A 70 16.61 6.90 -17.37
N ASN A 71 16.27 8.07 -17.93
CA ASN A 71 15.48 8.17 -19.15
C ASN A 71 16.30 8.80 -20.29
N CYS A 72 16.42 8.07 -21.38
CA CYS A 72 17.07 8.55 -22.59
C CYS A 72 16.01 8.72 -23.70
N TYR A 73 15.94 9.92 -24.27
CA TYR A 73 15.04 10.21 -25.36
C TYR A 73 15.84 10.23 -26.67
N LYS A 74 15.38 9.45 -27.66
CA LYS A 74 16.04 9.34 -28.96
C LYS A 74 15.03 9.64 -30.05
N LYS A 75 15.47 10.38 -31.08
CA LYS A 75 14.66 10.66 -32.23
C LYS A 75 14.85 9.55 -33.27
N ASP A 76 13.78 8.96 -33.76
CA ASP A 76 13.84 7.97 -34.82
C ASP A 76 14.03 8.61 -36.23
N SER A 77 14.12 7.76 -37.26
CA SER A 77 14.26 8.20 -38.63
C SER A 77 13.10 9.04 -39.14
N ASP A 78 11.92 8.89 -38.56
CA ASP A 78 10.70 9.60 -38.94
C ASP A 78 10.50 10.90 -38.14
N GLY A 79 11.50 11.24 -37.32
CA GLY A 79 11.51 12.43 -36.48
C GLY A 79 10.67 12.35 -35.21
N LYS A 80 10.20 11.16 -34.84
CA LYS A 80 9.45 10.93 -33.62
C LYS A 80 10.36 10.67 -32.42
N TRP A 81 10.01 11.23 -31.29
CA TRP A 81 10.71 10.99 -30.03
C TRP A 81 10.28 9.66 -29.41
N LYS A 82 11.27 8.90 -28.98
CA LYS A 82 11.13 7.61 -28.28
C LYS A 82 11.82 7.70 -26.92
N GLU A 83 11.15 7.20 -25.91
CA GLU A 83 11.69 7.10 -24.56
C GLU A 83 12.33 5.73 -24.33
N TYR A 84 13.54 5.73 -23.77
CA TYR A 84 14.28 4.56 -23.31
C TYR A 84 14.62 4.74 -21.85
N SER A 85 14.83 3.67 -21.14
CA SER A 85 15.20 3.70 -19.73
C SER A 85 16.18 2.59 -19.39
N THR A 86 17.05 2.84 -18.42
CA THR A 86 17.87 1.85 -17.73
C THR A 86 17.36 1.57 -16.31
N TYR A 87 16.27 2.23 -15.92
CA TYR A 87 15.61 1.99 -14.64
C TYR A 87 15.03 0.58 -14.60
N ASN A 88 15.18 -0.12 -13.47
CA ASN A 88 14.69 -1.49 -13.34
C ASN A 88 13.16 -1.57 -13.59
N PRO A 89 12.70 -2.22 -14.68
CA PRO A 89 11.28 -2.32 -15.00
C PRO A 89 10.49 -3.18 -13.98
N PHE A 90 11.20 -3.94 -13.15
CA PHE A 90 10.63 -4.77 -12.09
C PHE A 90 10.69 -4.11 -10.72
N SER A 91 11.19 -2.88 -10.62
CA SER A 91 11.38 -2.21 -9.34
C SER A 91 10.12 -2.17 -8.51
N LYS A 92 10.27 -2.44 -7.21
CA LYS A 92 9.20 -2.44 -6.22
C LYS A 92 9.60 -1.75 -4.92
N TRP A 93 10.90 -1.65 -4.63
CA TRP A 93 11.43 -1.11 -3.39
C TRP A 93 12.82 -0.48 -3.62
N ASP A 94 13.16 0.53 -2.80
CA ASP A 94 14.49 1.16 -2.74
C ASP A 94 15.28 0.70 -1.50
N TRP A 95 14.58 0.20 -0.50
CA TRP A 95 15.13 -0.29 0.75
C TRP A 95 14.17 -1.28 1.42
N TRP A 96 14.71 -2.27 2.15
CA TRP A 96 13.91 -3.20 2.93
C TRP A 96 14.62 -3.70 4.19
N GLN A 97 13.85 -4.18 5.16
CA GLN A 97 14.34 -4.91 6.33
C GLN A 97 13.30 -5.91 6.83
N VAL A 98 13.76 -6.97 7.52
CA VAL A 98 12.86 -7.91 8.20
C VAL A 98 12.19 -7.20 9.37
N GLY A 99 10.89 -7.29 9.48
CA GLY A 99 10.07 -6.67 10.52
C GLY A 99 9.84 -5.18 10.31
N GLY A 100 10.80 -4.35 10.63
CA GLY A 100 10.72 -2.90 10.47
C GLY A 100 9.50 -2.26 11.12
N SER A 101 8.76 -1.46 10.36
CA SER A 101 7.52 -0.81 10.80
C SER A 101 6.39 -1.81 11.09
N PHE A 102 6.53 -3.04 10.61
CA PHE A 102 5.55 -4.11 10.77
C PHE A 102 5.98 -5.21 11.73
N SER A 103 7.08 -5.00 12.49
CA SER A 103 7.59 -6.01 13.41
C SER A 103 6.52 -6.45 14.41
N GLY A 104 6.26 -7.76 14.45
CA GLY A 104 5.24 -8.39 15.29
C GLY A 104 3.79 -8.08 14.89
N ALA A 105 3.55 -7.36 13.80
CA ALA A 105 2.20 -6.96 13.41
C ALA A 105 1.38 -8.09 12.77
N PHE A 106 2.05 -9.05 12.13
CA PHE A 106 1.40 -10.17 11.42
C PHE A 106 1.47 -11.46 12.23
N ILE A 107 2.65 -11.88 12.70
CA ILE A 107 2.84 -13.12 13.46
C ILE A 107 2.63 -12.83 14.96
N THR A 108 1.42 -12.44 15.32
CA THR A 108 1.07 -12.07 16.69
C THR A 108 0.88 -13.28 17.63
N HIS A 109 0.63 -14.45 17.06
CA HIS A 109 0.43 -15.69 17.81
C HIS A 109 1.17 -16.86 17.17
N ILE A 110 1.87 -17.64 18.02
CA ILE A 110 2.55 -18.88 17.62
C ILE A 110 2.02 -20.05 18.44
N LYS A 111 2.13 -21.26 17.88
CA LYS A 111 1.71 -22.49 18.57
C LYS A 111 2.62 -22.78 19.77
N LYS A 112 2.07 -23.38 20.81
CA LYS A 112 2.77 -23.62 22.11
C LYS A 112 4.06 -24.44 22.01
N ASN A 113 4.20 -25.25 20.95
CA ASN A 113 5.37 -26.09 20.71
C ASN A 113 6.41 -25.44 19.80
N ALA A 114 6.18 -24.22 19.34
CA ALA A 114 7.13 -23.47 18.52
C ALA A 114 8.41 -23.21 19.32
N LYS A 115 9.55 -23.46 18.69
CA LYS A 115 10.85 -23.06 19.21
C LYS A 115 11.23 -21.75 18.54
N VAL A 116 11.48 -20.75 19.34
CA VAL A 116 11.86 -19.42 18.88
C VAL A 116 13.30 -19.14 19.28
N SER A 117 14.07 -18.61 18.35
CA SER A 117 15.44 -18.12 18.53
C SER A 117 15.50 -16.63 18.19
N ASP A 118 16.65 -16.00 18.39
CA ASP A 118 16.84 -14.59 18.04
C ASP A 118 16.67 -14.33 16.52
N GLU A 119 16.90 -15.32 15.67
CA GLU A 119 16.72 -15.25 14.21
C GLU A 119 15.27 -15.10 13.76
N ASN A 120 14.31 -15.39 14.65
CA ASN A 120 12.89 -15.24 14.36
C ASN A 120 12.39 -13.79 14.52
N TYR A 121 13.18 -12.93 15.16
CA TYR A 121 12.83 -11.55 15.42
C TYR A 121 13.40 -10.65 14.34
N GLY A 122 12.57 -9.75 13.82
CA GLY A 122 13.02 -8.70 12.91
C GLY A 122 13.67 -7.53 13.65
N GLU A 123 14.12 -6.57 12.91
CA GLU A 123 14.65 -5.33 13.45
C GLU A 123 13.55 -4.27 13.59
N PRO A 124 13.54 -3.48 14.66
CA PRO A 124 12.58 -2.40 14.81
C PRO A 124 12.93 -1.23 13.89
N SER A 125 11.91 -0.54 13.41
CA SER A 125 12.09 0.78 12.82
C SER A 125 12.04 1.87 13.90
N TRP A 126 12.30 3.12 13.50
CA TRP A 126 12.21 4.28 14.39
C TRP A 126 10.81 4.48 15.03
N CYS A 127 9.77 3.98 14.40
CA CYS A 127 8.38 4.09 14.89
C CYS A 127 7.90 2.84 15.65
N THR A 128 8.63 1.72 15.60
CA THR A 128 8.25 0.46 16.25
C THR A 128 8.93 0.35 17.63
N LYS A 129 8.13 0.29 18.68
CA LYS A 129 8.63 0.23 20.07
C LYS A 129 8.88 -1.18 20.57
N GLU A 130 8.19 -2.15 20.00
CA GLU A 130 8.25 -3.55 20.39
C GLU A 130 8.70 -4.38 19.19
N ILE A 131 9.61 -5.32 19.44
CA ILE A 131 10.08 -6.27 18.45
C ILE A 131 9.24 -7.53 18.59
N GLY A 132 8.69 -8.00 17.48
CA GLY A 132 7.93 -9.24 17.44
C GLY A 132 8.58 -10.31 16.57
N ILE A 133 7.93 -11.45 16.48
CA ILE A 133 8.34 -12.52 15.57
C ILE A 133 7.95 -12.11 14.16
N ASP A 134 8.93 -12.11 13.27
CA ASP A 134 8.76 -11.68 11.89
C ASP A 134 9.19 -12.75 10.86
N SER A 135 9.88 -13.81 11.31
CA SER A 135 10.27 -14.94 10.46
C SER A 135 10.12 -16.25 11.23
N ILE A 136 9.30 -17.19 10.75
CA ILE A 136 9.12 -18.51 11.36
C ILE A 136 8.49 -19.48 10.35
N GLU A 137 8.75 -20.79 10.53
CA GLU A 137 8.11 -21.83 9.73
C GLU A 137 6.57 -21.76 9.86
N LYS A 138 5.85 -21.90 8.74
CA LYS A 138 4.38 -21.81 8.67
C LYS A 138 3.68 -22.69 9.72
N LYS A 139 4.16 -23.93 9.95
CA LYS A 139 3.58 -24.85 10.94
C LYS A 139 3.52 -24.29 12.36
N HIS A 140 4.35 -23.31 12.70
CA HIS A 140 4.44 -22.70 14.02
C HIS A 140 3.53 -21.48 14.19
N ILE A 141 2.99 -20.91 13.10
CA ILE A 141 2.04 -19.80 13.16
C ILE A 141 0.67 -20.30 13.61
N ASP A 142 0.04 -19.61 14.54
CA ASP A 142 -1.33 -19.89 14.97
C ASP A 142 -2.31 -18.94 14.27
N PHE A 143 -2.59 -19.21 12.99
CA PHE A 143 -3.49 -18.39 12.16
C PHE A 143 -4.90 -18.27 12.76
N GLU A 144 -5.37 -19.32 13.47
CA GLU A 144 -6.69 -19.28 14.11
C GLU A 144 -6.71 -18.30 15.27
N ALA A 145 -5.67 -18.30 16.10
CA ALA A 145 -5.54 -17.36 17.21
C ALA A 145 -5.38 -15.92 16.71
N ILE A 146 -4.58 -15.68 15.66
CA ILE A 146 -4.42 -14.38 14.99
C ILE A 146 -5.77 -13.86 14.51
N ARG A 147 -6.51 -14.68 13.77
CA ARG A 147 -7.84 -14.34 13.26
C ARG A 147 -8.80 -14.00 14.40
N LYS A 148 -8.88 -14.84 15.41
CA LYS A 148 -9.78 -14.66 16.55
C LYS A 148 -9.48 -13.39 17.33
N ASP A 149 -8.20 -13.05 17.47
CA ASP A 149 -7.77 -11.83 18.16
C ASP A 149 -8.17 -10.60 17.33
N ALA A 150 -7.95 -10.61 16.01
CA ALA A 150 -8.40 -9.57 15.10
C ALA A 150 -9.92 -9.37 15.17
N GLU A 151 -10.70 -10.46 15.15
CA GLU A 151 -12.16 -10.42 15.27
C GLU A 151 -12.62 -9.85 16.61
N THR A 152 -11.94 -10.24 17.71
CA THR A 152 -12.23 -9.75 19.08
C THR A 152 -11.97 -8.24 19.18
N ASN A 153 -10.82 -7.79 18.68
CA ASN A 153 -10.45 -6.38 18.69
C ASN A 153 -11.35 -5.55 17.77
N ALA A 154 -11.72 -6.07 16.60
CA ALA A 154 -12.67 -5.44 15.69
C ALA A 154 -14.05 -5.27 16.34
N ARG A 155 -14.56 -6.30 16.99
CA ARG A 155 -15.85 -6.26 17.72
C ARG A 155 -15.85 -5.19 18.82
N LYS A 156 -14.78 -5.11 19.59
CA LYS A 156 -14.62 -4.09 20.62
C LYS A 156 -14.58 -2.69 20.02
N ARG A 157 -13.82 -2.51 18.93
CA ARG A 157 -13.72 -1.22 18.22
C ARG A 157 -15.06 -0.81 17.64
N TYR A 158 -15.72 -1.70 16.91
CA TYR A 158 -17.03 -1.44 16.32
C TYR A 158 -18.04 -0.95 17.36
N ARG A 159 -18.19 -1.67 18.48
CA ARG A 159 -19.13 -1.29 19.54
C ARG A 159 -18.80 0.04 20.21
N ASN A 160 -17.54 0.36 20.38
CA ASN A 160 -17.13 1.65 20.91
C ASN A 160 -17.53 2.81 20.02
N ILE A 161 -17.40 2.62 18.69
CA ILE A 161 -17.68 3.64 17.69
C ILE A 161 -19.18 3.70 17.35
N ALA A 162 -19.86 2.56 17.30
CA ALA A 162 -21.31 2.50 17.05
C ALA A 162 -22.10 3.37 18.02
N ARG A 163 -21.62 3.57 19.26
CA ARG A 163 -22.26 4.45 20.25
C ARG A 163 -22.41 5.90 19.76
N LEU A 164 -21.51 6.39 18.92
CA LEU A 164 -21.58 7.74 18.37
C LEU A 164 -22.79 7.90 17.43
N PHE A 165 -23.13 6.83 16.71
CA PHE A 165 -24.30 6.79 15.86
C PHE A 165 -25.59 6.56 16.66
N ASP A 166 -25.54 5.66 17.65
CA ASP A 166 -26.69 5.32 18.49
C ASP A 166 -27.12 6.50 19.39
N ASN A 167 -26.17 7.27 19.87
CA ASN A 167 -26.43 8.48 20.67
C ASN A 167 -26.84 9.69 19.83
N GLY A 168 -26.82 9.56 18.50
CA GLY A 168 -27.17 10.65 17.58
C GLY A 168 -26.11 11.75 17.47
N GLU A 169 -24.91 11.51 17.96
CA GLU A 169 -23.78 12.44 17.84
C GLU A 169 -23.31 12.54 16.38
N ILE A 170 -23.37 11.43 15.66
CA ILE A 170 -23.04 11.35 14.23
C ILE A 170 -24.23 10.70 13.51
N PRO A 171 -24.82 11.34 12.51
CA PRO A 171 -25.86 10.72 11.69
C PRO A 171 -25.25 9.64 10.79
N LYS A 172 -26.10 8.72 10.30
CA LYS A 172 -25.67 7.76 9.28
C LYS A 172 -25.30 8.48 7.99
N VAL A 173 -24.28 8.00 7.30
CA VAL A 173 -23.88 8.54 6.00
C VAL A 173 -24.98 8.30 4.96
N GLY A 174 -25.31 9.30 4.18
CA GLY A 174 -26.32 9.17 3.12
C GLY A 174 -25.83 8.37 1.92
N MET A 175 -24.56 8.59 1.54
CA MET A 175 -23.88 7.86 0.47
C MET A 175 -22.44 7.54 0.90
N THR A 176 -22.08 6.27 0.87
CA THR A 176 -20.68 5.84 1.04
C THR A 176 -19.81 6.37 -0.10
N TRP A 177 -18.50 6.40 0.10
CA TRP A 177 -17.56 6.80 -0.96
C TRP A 177 -17.71 5.94 -2.22
N ALA A 178 -17.84 4.63 -2.05
CA ALA A 178 -18.09 3.71 -3.17
C ALA A 178 -19.36 4.08 -3.93
N LYS A 179 -20.45 4.43 -3.22
CA LYS A 179 -21.72 4.84 -3.85
C LYS A 179 -21.60 6.17 -4.58
N VAL A 180 -20.84 7.12 -4.05
CA VAL A 180 -20.54 8.39 -4.74
C VAL A 180 -19.76 8.10 -6.03
N CYS A 181 -18.74 7.25 -5.98
CA CYS A 181 -17.96 6.88 -7.16
C CYS A 181 -18.81 6.19 -8.23
N GLU A 182 -19.73 5.32 -7.83
CA GLU A 182 -20.65 4.62 -8.75
C GLU A 182 -21.64 5.58 -9.42
N LEU A 183 -22.30 6.44 -8.64
CA LEU A 183 -23.34 7.33 -9.13
C LEU A 183 -22.80 8.50 -9.98
N PHE A 184 -21.63 8.99 -9.64
CA PHE A 184 -21.00 10.16 -10.27
C PHE A 184 -19.74 9.78 -11.07
N LYS A 185 -19.75 8.62 -11.72
CA LYS A 185 -18.59 8.06 -12.43
C LYS A 185 -17.96 9.00 -13.46
N ASP A 186 -18.74 9.88 -14.06
CA ASP A 186 -18.28 10.83 -15.10
C ASP A 186 -17.70 12.14 -14.51
N MET A 187 -17.77 12.33 -13.18
CA MET A 187 -17.20 13.50 -12.49
C MET A 187 -15.72 13.26 -12.16
N THR A 188 -14.99 14.35 -12.02
CA THR A 188 -13.60 14.31 -11.53
C THR A 188 -13.52 13.81 -10.09
N LEU A 189 -12.34 13.37 -9.68
CA LEU A 189 -12.10 12.91 -8.31
C LEU A 189 -12.41 14.00 -7.27
N ASP A 190 -12.06 15.26 -7.56
CA ASP A 190 -12.28 16.38 -6.65
C ASP A 190 -13.77 16.73 -6.52
N GLU A 191 -14.54 16.66 -7.61
CA GLU A 191 -16.00 16.83 -7.54
C GLU A 191 -16.63 15.73 -6.69
N LYS A 192 -16.21 14.46 -6.86
CA LYS A 192 -16.66 13.33 -6.04
C LYS A 192 -16.33 13.53 -4.56
N ARG A 193 -15.09 13.96 -4.26
CA ARG A 193 -14.66 14.30 -2.88
C ARG A 193 -15.51 15.42 -2.28
N ASN A 194 -15.80 16.44 -3.05
CA ASN A 194 -16.64 17.55 -2.59
C ASN A 194 -18.06 17.07 -2.25
N ILE A 195 -18.67 16.22 -3.08
CA ILE A 195 -20.00 15.64 -2.81
C ILE A 195 -19.96 14.79 -1.53
N TYR A 196 -18.96 13.91 -1.40
CA TYR A 196 -18.83 13.04 -0.23
C TYR A 196 -18.62 13.84 1.05
N ASN A 197 -17.65 14.78 1.03
CA ASN A 197 -17.28 15.57 2.20
C ASN A 197 -18.33 16.61 2.61
N ALA A 198 -19.26 16.97 1.75
CA ALA A 198 -20.37 17.89 2.06
C ALA A 198 -21.48 17.23 2.90
N GLN A 199 -21.48 15.91 3.06
CA GLN A 199 -22.46 15.20 3.88
C GLN A 199 -22.27 15.54 5.36
N THR A 200 -23.35 15.89 6.07
CA THR A 200 -23.31 16.21 7.50
C THR A 200 -22.62 15.11 8.31
N ALA A 201 -22.93 13.84 8.01
CA ALA A 201 -22.30 12.70 8.67
C ALA A 201 -20.77 12.68 8.53
N VAL A 202 -20.25 13.00 7.35
CA VAL A 202 -18.79 13.04 7.10
C VAL A 202 -18.15 14.24 7.80
N ILE A 203 -18.84 15.39 7.83
CA ILE A 203 -18.39 16.58 8.55
C ILE A 203 -18.30 16.31 10.06
N ASP A 204 -19.37 15.74 10.64
CA ASP A 204 -19.43 15.43 12.07
C ASP A 204 -18.41 14.33 12.45
N TRP A 205 -18.22 13.33 11.57
CA TRP A 205 -17.18 12.30 11.72
C TRP A 205 -15.76 12.89 11.76
N ASN A 206 -15.44 13.77 10.81
CA ASN A 206 -14.13 14.41 10.74
C ASN A 206 -13.86 15.29 11.96
N LYS A 207 -14.91 15.98 12.46
CA LYS A 207 -14.82 16.74 13.70
C LYS A 207 -14.59 15.81 14.89
N ALA A 208 -15.34 14.72 15.01
CA ALA A 208 -15.14 13.74 16.08
C ALA A 208 -13.73 13.12 16.05
N LYS A 209 -13.17 12.85 14.88
CA LYS A 209 -11.77 12.37 14.73
C LYS A 209 -10.77 13.41 15.23
N GLU A 210 -10.97 14.69 14.92
CA GLU A 210 -10.05 15.74 15.39
C GLU A 210 -10.14 15.93 16.91
N ASP A 211 -11.35 15.87 17.48
CA ASP A 211 -11.56 15.92 18.91
C ASP A 211 -10.95 14.69 19.62
N ASP A 212 -11.15 13.48 19.05
CA ASP A 212 -10.63 12.22 19.59
C ASP A 212 -9.10 12.16 19.55
N LYS A 213 -8.46 12.67 18.50
CA LYS A 213 -7.00 12.74 18.35
C LYS A 213 -6.33 13.47 19.53
N ASN A 214 -7.02 14.46 20.11
CA ASN A 214 -6.56 15.25 21.24
C ASN A 214 -6.96 14.65 22.58
N SER A 215 -7.65 13.49 22.60
CA SER A 215 -8.07 12.82 23.82
C SER A 215 -6.94 12.03 24.48
N ALA A 216 -7.09 11.76 25.77
CA ALA A 216 -6.11 10.93 26.51
C ALA A 216 -6.09 9.45 26.06
N SER A 217 -7.13 9.00 25.36
CA SER A 217 -7.27 7.62 24.87
C SER A 217 -8.03 7.62 23.55
N PRO A 218 -7.36 7.95 22.43
CA PRO A 218 -8.00 7.97 21.12
C PRO A 218 -8.63 6.62 20.76
N VAL A 219 -9.88 6.68 20.30
CA VAL A 219 -10.66 5.49 19.87
C VAL A 219 -10.78 5.43 18.35
N LEU A 220 -10.88 6.62 17.72
CA LEU A 220 -10.98 6.75 16.26
C LEU A 220 -9.58 6.76 15.67
N GLY A 221 -9.17 5.66 15.05
CA GLY A 221 -7.87 5.58 14.38
C GLY A 221 -7.76 6.60 13.24
N PHE A 222 -6.55 7.05 12.95
CA PHE A 222 -6.26 8.04 11.90
C PHE A 222 -6.87 7.65 10.55
N PHE A 223 -6.77 6.36 10.18
CA PHE A 223 -7.29 5.82 8.92
C PHE A 223 -8.75 5.34 8.98
N ALA A 224 -9.42 5.45 10.13
CA ALA A 224 -10.81 5.01 10.23
C ALA A 224 -11.73 5.83 9.32
N SER A 225 -12.51 5.14 8.49
CA SER A 225 -13.54 5.72 7.64
C SER A 225 -14.90 5.57 8.27
N ILE A 226 -15.78 6.57 8.13
CA ILE A 226 -17.17 6.45 8.52
C ILE A 226 -17.89 5.33 7.76
N ASP A 227 -17.45 5.05 6.53
CA ASP A 227 -18.03 4.03 5.67
C ASP A 227 -17.85 2.61 6.24
N ASP A 228 -16.77 2.37 6.99
CA ASP A 228 -16.51 1.09 7.66
C ASP A 228 -17.59 0.74 8.69
N TYR A 229 -18.30 1.74 9.21
CA TYR A 229 -19.35 1.59 10.22
C TYR A 229 -20.78 1.65 9.64
N GLN A 230 -20.91 1.59 8.31
CA GLN A 230 -22.21 1.47 7.64
C GLN A 230 -22.63 0.01 7.42
N MET A 231 -21.68 -0.92 7.58
CA MET A 231 -21.95 -2.37 7.57
C MET A 231 -22.38 -2.87 8.96
N SER A 232 -22.89 -4.10 9.05
CA SER A 232 -23.20 -4.74 10.32
C SER A 232 -21.95 -5.05 11.15
N GLU A 233 -22.13 -5.25 12.47
CA GLU A 233 -21.03 -5.67 13.36
C GLU A 233 -20.42 -6.99 12.87
N GLU A 234 -21.25 -7.93 12.43
CA GLU A 234 -20.83 -9.23 11.95
C GLU A 234 -19.97 -9.11 10.68
N GLU A 235 -20.37 -8.28 9.73
CA GLU A 235 -19.61 -8.04 8.50
C GLU A 235 -18.27 -7.36 8.80
N TYR A 236 -18.26 -6.34 9.68
CA TYR A 236 -17.04 -5.65 10.10
C TYR A 236 -16.04 -6.60 10.76
N VAL A 237 -16.54 -7.42 11.69
CA VAL A 237 -15.73 -8.41 12.41
C VAL A 237 -15.19 -9.48 11.47
N LYS A 238 -16.05 -10.00 10.59
CA LYS A 238 -15.63 -10.98 9.57
C LYS A 238 -14.54 -10.42 8.67
N LYS A 239 -14.71 -9.18 8.17
CA LYS A 239 -13.71 -8.49 7.34
C LYS A 239 -12.38 -8.41 8.07
N ALA A 240 -12.37 -7.98 9.33
CA ALA A 240 -11.13 -7.89 10.11
C ALA A 240 -10.44 -9.26 10.32
N GLY A 241 -11.23 -10.32 10.51
CA GLY A 241 -10.69 -11.68 10.56
C GLY A 241 -10.11 -12.14 9.23
N ASP A 242 -10.78 -11.84 8.13
CA ASP A 242 -10.33 -12.22 6.78
C ASP A 242 -9.06 -11.48 6.37
N GLU A 243 -8.83 -10.26 6.87
CA GLU A 243 -7.67 -9.39 6.57
C GLU A 243 -6.53 -9.54 7.59
N SER A 244 -6.68 -10.32 8.65
CA SER A 244 -5.76 -10.36 9.80
C SER A 244 -4.32 -10.79 9.47
N PHE A 245 -4.11 -11.51 8.38
CA PHE A 245 -2.80 -11.99 7.90
C PHE A 245 -2.60 -11.71 6.41
N VAL A 246 -3.03 -10.54 5.94
CA VAL A 246 -2.98 -10.16 4.53
C VAL A 246 -2.06 -8.95 4.36
N PRO A 247 -0.81 -9.15 3.85
CA PRO A 247 0.12 -8.07 3.59
C PRO A 247 -0.26 -7.31 2.29
N PHE A 248 0.49 -6.25 1.99
CA PHE A 248 0.35 -5.53 0.73
C PHE A 248 0.85 -6.34 -0.48
N ALA A 249 1.94 -7.09 -0.29
CA ALA A 249 2.49 -7.96 -1.31
C ALA A 249 2.96 -9.29 -0.72
N VAL A 250 3.08 -10.30 -1.57
CA VAL A 250 3.66 -11.61 -1.26
C VAL A 250 4.72 -11.90 -2.31
N VAL A 251 5.87 -12.42 -1.87
CA VAL A 251 6.91 -12.97 -2.75
C VAL A 251 7.05 -14.45 -2.46
N ARG A 252 7.00 -15.27 -3.50
CA ARG A 252 7.20 -16.72 -3.42
C ARG A 252 7.91 -17.20 -4.66
N ASP A 253 8.96 -18.01 -4.49
CA ASP A 253 9.77 -18.52 -5.58
C ASP A 253 10.30 -17.39 -6.50
N GLY A 254 10.59 -16.22 -5.92
CA GLY A 254 11.02 -15.03 -6.62
C GLY A 254 9.95 -14.36 -7.48
N GLU A 255 8.68 -14.76 -7.38
CA GLU A 255 7.55 -14.10 -8.05
C GLU A 255 6.82 -13.14 -7.10
N TRP A 256 6.53 -11.93 -7.61
CA TRP A 256 5.89 -10.86 -6.87
C TRP A 256 4.39 -10.81 -7.13
N TYR A 257 3.61 -10.95 -6.07
CA TYR A 257 2.17 -10.77 -6.05
C TYR A 257 1.84 -9.53 -5.22
N GLU A 258 0.98 -8.65 -5.70
CA GLU A 258 0.66 -7.41 -4.98
C GLU A 258 -0.83 -7.07 -5.06
N ARG A 259 -1.31 -6.39 -4.01
CA ARG A 259 -2.68 -5.86 -3.95
C ARG A 259 -2.92 -4.82 -5.03
N GLY A 260 -1.95 -3.99 -5.30
CA GLY A 260 -1.94 -2.96 -6.32
C GLY A 260 -0.54 -2.36 -6.44
N LYS A 261 -0.32 -1.51 -7.43
CA LYS A 261 1.00 -0.87 -7.61
C LYS A 261 1.16 0.24 -6.57
N MET A 262 2.13 0.05 -5.66
CA MET A 262 2.54 1.08 -4.70
C MET A 262 3.27 2.20 -5.43
N GLY A 263 2.97 3.43 -5.06
CA GLY A 263 3.64 4.61 -5.54
C GLY A 263 3.98 5.56 -4.38
N TRP A 264 4.51 6.71 -4.69
CA TRP A 264 4.91 7.72 -3.72
C TRP A 264 3.72 8.15 -2.84
N TRP A 265 4.00 8.45 -1.57
CA TRP A 265 3.03 8.90 -0.58
C TRP A 265 1.89 7.89 -0.34
N ALA A 266 2.22 6.59 -0.36
CA ALA A 266 1.26 5.50 -0.19
C ALA A 266 0.08 5.55 -1.18
N THR A 267 0.27 6.14 -2.35
CA THR A 267 -0.73 6.05 -3.42
C THR A 267 -0.70 4.65 -4.01
N VAL A 268 -1.86 4.05 -4.20
CA VAL A 268 -1.99 2.72 -4.81
C VAL A 268 -2.79 2.86 -6.09
N THR A 269 -2.28 2.31 -7.18
CA THR A 269 -2.97 2.25 -8.47
C THR A 269 -3.26 0.80 -8.85
N ASN A 270 -4.25 0.57 -9.70
CA ASN A 270 -4.67 -0.77 -10.14
C ASN A 270 -4.94 -1.72 -8.96
N GLU A 271 -5.52 -1.18 -7.89
CA GLU A 271 -5.80 -1.92 -6.67
C GLU A 271 -6.87 -2.98 -6.93
N LYS A 272 -6.58 -4.23 -6.54
CA LYS A 272 -7.53 -5.33 -6.57
C LYS A 272 -8.60 -5.15 -5.50
N GLU A 273 -9.78 -5.69 -5.74
CA GLU A 273 -10.80 -5.75 -4.71
C GLU A 273 -10.28 -6.54 -3.48
N PRO A 274 -10.58 -6.09 -2.25
CA PRO A 274 -10.08 -6.74 -1.03
C PRO A 274 -10.35 -8.24 -0.98
N THR A 275 -11.52 -8.68 -1.44
CA THR A 275 -11.89 -10.11 -1.48
C THR A 275 -11.01 -10.89 -2.44
N GLU A 276 -10.73 -10.35 -3.62
CA GLU A 276 -9.84 -10.95 -4.63
C GLU A 276 -8.41 -11.09 -4.07
N TRP A 277 -7.89 -10.03 -3.45
CA TRP A 277 -6.55 -10.06 -2.88
C TRP A 277 -6.43 -11.06 -1.72
N ASN A 278 -7.42 -11.09 -0.83
CA ASN A 278 -7.47 -12.05 0.28
C ASN A 278 -7.50 -13.51 -0.22
N GLU A 279 -8.20 -13.78 -1.33
CA GLU A 279 -8.23 -15.11 -1.95
C GLU A 279 -6.87 -15.50 -2.53
N ILE A 280 -6.17 -14.58 -3.17
CA ILE A 280 -4.81 -14.81 -3.69
C ILE A 280 -3.85 -15.14 -2.54
N VAL A 281 -3.83 -14.32 -1.48
CA VAL A 281 -2.95 -14.56 -0.32
C VAL A 281 -3.26 -15.89 0.35
N ARG A 282 -4.56 -16.21 0.53
CA ARG A 282 -4.97 -17.48 1.12
C ARG A 282 -4.50 -18.65 0.27
N LYS A 283 -4.67 -18.58 -1.05
CA LYS A 283 -4.21 -19.63 -1.97
C LYS A 283 -2.70 -19.84 -1.86
N LEU A 284 -1.92 -18.77 -1.85
CA LEU A 284 -0.45 -18.85 -1.70
C LEU A 284 -0.07 -19.52 -0.37
N LEU A 285 -0.75 -19.15 0.72
CA LEU A 285 -0.54 -19.77 2.03
C LEU A 285 -0.98 -21.24 2.06
N ASP A 286 -2.08 -21.61 1.42
CA ASP A 286 -2.56 -22.99 1.36
C ASP A 286 -1.61 -23.90 0.55
N GLU A 287 -0.98 -23.35 -0.48
CA GLU A 287 0.02 -24.03 -1.31
C GLU A 287 1.42 -24.07 -0.68
N THR A 288 1.67 -23.34 0.39
CA THR A 288 2.93 -23.30 1.13
C THR A 288 3.07 -24.53 2.01
N ASP A 289 4.21 -25.21 1.97
CA ASP A 289 4.48 -26.35 2.84
C ASP A 289 4.63 -25.91 4.30
N ASP A 290 4.32 -26.80 5.23
CA ASP A 290 4.35 -26.52 6.65
C ASP A 290 5.74 -26.15 7.19
N ASP A 291 6.80 -26.64 6.55
CA ASP A 291 8.21 -26.40 6.90
C ASP A 291 8.81 -25.17 6.21
N GLU A 292 8.09 -24.51 5.29
CA GLU A 292 8.55 -23.28 4.64
C GLU A 292 8.50 -22.11 5.62
N LEU A 293 9.51 -21.24 5.53
CA LEU A 293 9.57 -19.99 6.28
C LEU A 293 8.54 -18.99 5.74
N ILE A 294 7.94 -18.27 6.65
CA ILE A 294 7.16 -17.06 6.35
C ILE A 294 7.88 -15.90 7.03
N THR A 295 8.35 -14.95 6.22
CA THR A 295 9.07 -13.78 6.71
C THR A 295 8.30 -12.51 6.34
N ILE A 296 8.09 -11.63 7.31
CA ILE A 296 7.48 -10.31 7.12
C ILE A 296 8.59 -9.28 6.95
N VAL A 297 8.49 -8.54 5.87
CA VAL A 297 9.47 -7.54 5.45
C VAL A 297 8.79 -6.19 5.33
N ASP A 298 9.44 -5.16 5.84
CA ASP A 298 9.10 -3.75 5.62
C ASP A 298 9.84 -3.28 4.37
N CYS A 299 9.12 -3.06 3.30
CA CYS A 299 9.65 -2.46 2.08
C CYS A 299 9.29 -0.99 2.01
N HIS A 300 10.20 -0.20 1.46
CA HIS A 300 10.08 1.24 1.25
C HIS A 300 10.17 1.58 -0.24
N ILE A 301 9.49 2.68 -0.67
CA ILE A 301 9.55 3.24 -2.02
C ILE A 301 9.35 4.76 -1.99
#